data_c1776119be28b78955380e0714f7e284
#
_entry.id   c1776119be28b78955380e0714f7e284
#
_cell.length_a   1.000
_cell.length_b   1.000
_cell.length_c   1.000
_cell.angle_alpha   90.00
_cell.angle_beta   90.00
_cell.angle_gamma   90.00
#
_symmetry.space_group_name_H-M   'P 1'
#
loop_
_entity.id
_entity.type
_entity.pdbx_description
1 polymer ?
#
loop_
_entity_poly.entity_id
_entity_poly.type
_entity_poly.pdbx_seq_one_letter_code
_entity_poly.pdbx_strand_id
1 'polypeptide(L)'
;MLPLASNAEENSSSEGSDVSRLTAYSDPARIWGSGVERVIEEAYRLCFHTRILGGKVMNLRMPFAQDNERNKLTGEDWGFLGGGKGNPAFLWERINQVLDSDDFRLYTETLSDGKEKVIIFDLPTQTWSVTRDLFEIARMKAGSYRGLLHRPYVLVSGRGLEETDVYNYLYCVGQAGMDCSGFVWHIQSRIAAAGGVDLGRTLARTLGAKHGEDPSWYAGTNFYNAKSSQIIPVKDEICNLRPGDILLFRAEDGRMAHSAVIQSVDFFSGIIRYLQCTDEAPLAERGVHESFIRFDPQNTAVSLSDPSLVWTQNRYRPFPGEKPSPFSDDGKRYRAYPEQGGGRVVRLRAVSQAIGKMK
;
A
#
# COMPACT_ATOMS: atom_id res chain seq x y z
N MET A 1 2.90 5.19 65.83
CA MET A 1 1.76 4.60 65.12
C MET A 1 1.66 5.29 63.77
N LEU A 2 2.18 4.62 62.76
CA LEU A 2 2.08 5.04 61.34
C LEU A 2 1.02 4.15 60.69
N PRO A 3 0.11 4.66 59.86
CA PRO A 3 -0.77 3.82 59.05
C PRO A 3 -0.08 3.42 57.76
N LEU A 4 -0.24 2.17 57.40
CA LEU A 4 0.18 1.51 56.19
C LEU A 4 -0.55 2.13 54.96
N ALA A 5 0.23 2.48 53.95
CA ALA A 5 -0.27 2.80 52.63
C ALA A 5 -0.61 1.50 51.91
N SER A 6 -1.84 1.38 51.47
CA SER A 6 -2.31 0.32 50.55
C SER A 6 -1.86 0.61 49.14
N ASN A 7 -1.04 -0.25 48.57
CA ASN A 7 -0.77 -0.27 47.13
C ASN A 7 -2.02 -0.77 46.42
N ALA A 8 -2.65 0.11 45.68
CA ALA A 8 -3.58 -0.28 44.64
C ALA A 8 -2.77 -0.62 43.40
N GLU A 9 -2.66 -1.91 43.11
CA GLU A 9 -2.22 -2.39 41.79
C GLU A 9 -3.26 -2.00 40.75
N GLU A 10 -2.92 -1.01 39.92
CA GLU A 10 -3.65 -0.76 38.70
C GLU A 10 -3.35 -1.92 37.72
N ASN A 11 -4.29 -2.83 37.64
CA ASN A 11 -4.39 -3.79 36.55
C ASN A 11 -4.73 -3.02 35.25
N SER A 12 -3.71 -2.50 34.57
CA SER A 12 -3.84 -2.09 33.18
C SER A 12 -3.91 -3.33 32.32
N SER A 13 -5.13 -3.81 32.10
CA SER A 13 -5.41 -4.84 31.13
C SER A 13 -4.93 -4.39 29.74
N SER A 14 -3.89 -5.06 29.26
CA SER A 14 -3.29 -4.89 27.95
C SER A 14 -4.22 -5.43 26.85
N GLU A 15 -5.25 -4.68 26.46
CA GLU A 15 -6.01 -4.96 25.24
C GLU A 15 -5.27 -4.55 23.94
N GLY A 16 -4.00 -4.16 24.06
CA GLY A 16 -3.20 -3.67 22.92
C GLY A 16 -2.46 -4.74 22.10
N SER A 17 -2.59 -6.03 22.42
CA SER A 17 -1.62 -7.02 21.93
C SER A 17 -2.02 -7.82 20.67
N ASP A 18 -3.26 -7.75 20.23
CA ASP A 18 -3.73 -8.67 19.17
C ASP A 18 -3.60 -8.11 17.75
N VAL A 19 -3.49 -6.81 17.60
CA VAL A 19 -3.35 -6.18 16.26
C VAL A 19 -1.90 -6.23 15.75
N SER A 20 -0.93 -6.38 16.65
CA SER A 20 0.50 -6.44 16.29
C SER A 20 0.92 -7.76 15.63
N ARG A 21 0.08 -8.78 15.66
CA ARG A 21 0.30 -10.08 15.01
C ARG A 21 -0.24 -10.18 13.59
N LEU A 22 -0.98 -9.20 13.13
CA LEU A 22 -1.34 -9.04 11.71
C LEU A 22 -0.14 -8.40 11.00
N THR A 23 0.97 -9.12 11.01
CA THR A 23 2.16 -8.73 10.26
C THR A 23 1.87 -8.79 8.77
N ALA A 24 2.65 -8.10 7.97
CA ALA A 24 2.61 -8.06 6.51
C ALA A 24 2.66 -9.43 5.80
N TYR A 25 2.69 -10.51 6.57
CA TYR A 25 2.51 -11.88 6.13
C TYR A 25 1.09 -12.31 6.44
N SER A 26 0.35 -12.61 5.40
CA SER A 26 -0.87 -13.38 5.57
C SER A 26 -0.48 -14.70 6.24
N ASP A 27 -1.11 -15.01 7.35
CA ASP A 27 -0.92 -16.29 8.03
C ASP A 27 -1.23 -17.45 7.07
N PRO A 28 -0.25 -18.29 6.70
CA PRO A 28 -0.49 -19.41 5.81
C PRO A 28 -1.49 -20.43 6.35
N ALA A 29 -1.76 -20.41 7.65
CA ALA A 29 -2.79 -21.25 8.31
C ALA A 29 -4.20 -20.66 8.18
N ARG A 30 -4.36 -19.45 7.66
CA ARG A 30 -5.68 -18.81 7.54
C ARG A 30 -6.47 -19.50 6.43
N ILE A 31 -7.57 -20.15 6.81
CA ILE A 31 -8.49 -20.80 5.87
C ILE A 31 -9.39 -19.71 5.28
N TRP A 32 -9.31 -19.50 3.97
CA TRP A 32 -10.19 -18.58 3.26
C TRP A 32 -11.48 -19.27 2.85
N GLY A 33 -12.61 -18.63 3.13
CA GLY A 33 -13.93 -19.25 2.98
C GLY A 33 -14.36 -19.49 1.54
N SER A 34 -13.90 -18.65 0.57
CA SER A 34 -14.29 -18.78 -0.84
C SER A 34 -13.08 -18.97 -1.76
N GLY A 35 -13.33 -19.55 -2.95
CA GLY A 35 -12.31 -19.68 -3.97
C GLY A 35 -11.73 -18.31 -4.42
N VAL A 36 -12.56 -17.26 -4.41
CA VAL A 36 -12.15 -15.89 -4.78
C VAL A 36 -11.20 -15.32 -3.74
N GLU A 37 -11.52 -15.46 -2.45
CA GLU A 37 -10.67 -14.99 -1.34
C GLU A 37 -9.28 -15.61 -1.41
N ARG A 38 -9.21 -16.92 -1.73
CA ARG A 38 -7.95 -17.62 -1.91
C ARG A 38 -7.15 -17.07 -3.09
N VAL A 39 -7.79 -16.81 -4.24
CA VAL A 39 -7.11 -16.23 -5.41
C VAL A 39 -6.58 -14.83 -5.10
N ILE A 40 -7.34 -14.00 -4.38
CA ILE A 40 -6.89 -12.68 -3.95
C ILE A 40 -5.68 -12.81 -3.02
N GLU A 41 -5.73 -13.75 -2.07
CA GLU A 41 -4.63 -13.99 -1.15
C GLU A 41 -3.35 -14.47 -1.86
N GLU A 42 -3.49 -15.41 -2.80
CA GLU A 42 -2.36 -15.87 -3.61
C GLU A 42 -1.75 -14.74 -4.44
N ALA A 43 -2.60 -13.88 -5.02
CA ALA A 43 -2.13 -12.69 -5.74
C ALA A 43 -1.44 -11.68 -4.80
N TYR A 44 -1.98 -11.45 -3.61
CA TYR A 44 -1.36 -10.60 -2.60
C TYR A 44 0.02 -11.11 -2.17
N ARG A 45 0.18 -12.41 -1.99
CA ARG A 45 1.46 -13.03 -1.62
C ARG A 45 2.57 -12.82 -2.66
N LEU A 46 2.24 -12.66 -3.94
CA LEU A 46 3.21 -12.31 -4.97
C LEU A 46 3.84 -10.93 -4.77
N CYS A 47 3.23 -10.11 -3.93
CA CYS A 47 3.78 -8.80 -3.55
C CYS A 47 4.80 -8.87 -2.41
N PHE A 48 5.24 -10.07 -2.01
CA PHE A 48 6.25 -10.26 -0.97
C PHE A 48 7.44 -11.05 -1.49
N HIS A 49 8.62 -10.67 -1.05
CA HIS A 49 9.87 -11.29 -1.47
C HIS A 49 10.85 -11.35 -0.30
N THR A 50 11.46 -12.51 -0.08
CA THR A 50 12.48 -12.69 0.95
C THR A 50 13.86 -12.54 0.31
N ARG A 51 14.72 -11.74 0.95
CA ARG A 51 16.07 -11.47 0.46
C ARG A 51 17.07 -11.35 1.61
N ILE A 52 18.33 -11.70 1.32
CA ILE A 52 19.43 -11.46 2.26
C ILE A 52 20.12 -10.15 1.86
N LEU A 53 20.08 -9.17 2.75
CA LEU A 53 20.68 -7.85 2.56
C LEU A 53 21.48 -7.48 3.82
N GLY A 54 22.73 -7.04 3.65
CA GLY A 54 23.60 -6.73 4.79
C GLY A 54 23.77 -7.89 5.78
N GLY A 55 23.74 -9.15 5.31
CA GLY A 55 23.83 -10.34 6.14
C GLY A 55 22.55 -10.70 6.92
N LYS A 56 21.44 -9.97 6.73
CA LYS A 56 20.14 -10.22 7.37
C LYS A 56 19.11 -10.72 6.39
N VAL A 57 18.30 -11.69 6.80
CA VAL A 57 17.10 -12.08 6.05
C VAL A 57 16.05 -11.00 6.22
N MET A 58 15.61 -10.41 5.12
CA MET A 58 14.58 -9.40 5.07
C MET A 58 13.40 -9.88 4.25
N ASN A 59 12.22 -9.67 4.77
CA ASN A 59 10.97 -9.99 4.09
C ASN A 59 10.39 -8.68 3.55
N LEU A 60 10.63 -8.43 2.28
CA LEU A 60 10.22 -7.20 1.62
C LEU A 60 8.80 -7.35 1.09
N ARG A 61 7.98 -6.34 1.29
CA ARG A 61 6.72 -6.15 0.58
C ARG A 61 6.95 -5.24 -0.61
N MET A 62 6.11 -5.35 -1.62
CA MET A 62 6.14 -4.47 -2.79
C MET A 62 6.03 -3.01 -2.33
N PRO A 63 7.04 -2.16 -2.56
CA PRO A 63 6.98 -0.75 -2.21
C PRO A 63 6.02 0.00 -3.13
N PHE A 64 5.59 1.20 -2.70
CA PHE A 64 4.83 2.09 -3.55
C PHE A 64 5.77 2.83 -4.52
N ALA A 65 5.40 2.86 -5.79
CA ALA A 65 5.93 3.78 -6.79
C ALA A 65 4.87 4.00 -7.89
N GLN A 66 4.93 5.14 -8.56
CA GLN A 66 4.02 5.42 -9.68
C GLN A 66 4.53 4.72 -10.94
N ASP A 67 4.09 3.51 -11.17
CA ASP A 67 4.54 2.64 -12.26
C ASP A 67 3.89 2.95 -13.62
N ASN A 68 2.91 3.85 -13.67
CA ASN A 68 2.16 4.22 -14.89
C ASN A 68 2.22 5.71 -15.21
N GLU A 69 3.05 6.48 -14.50
CA GLU A 69 3.21 7.90 -14.80
C GLU A 69 4.61 8.17 -15.35
N ARG A 70 4.64 9.04 -16.35
CA ARG A 70 5.88 9.61 -16.83
C ARG A 70 6.52 10.42 -15.70
N ASN A 71 7.78 10.17 -15.42
CA ASN A 71 8.51 11.00 -14.49
C ASN A 71 8.53 12.44 -14.98
N LYS A 72 7.77 13.30 -14.31
CA LYS A 72 7.66 14.71 -14.67
C LYS A 72 8.97 15.48 -14.54
N LEU A 73 9.92 14.96 -13.76
CA LEU A 73 11.22 15.59 -13.50
C LEU A 73 12.27 15.20 -14.55
N THR A 74 12.34 13.91 -14.90
CA THR A 74 13.34 13.41 -15.86
C THR A 74 12.77 13.23 -17.26
N GLY A 75 11.48 13.23 -17.43
CA GLY A 75 10.80 12.93 -18.70
C GLY A 75 10.83 11.45 -19.08
N GLU A 76 11.38 10.58 -18.24
CA GLU A 76 11.43 9.14 -18.47
C GLU A 76 10.08 8.50 -18.14
N ASP A 77 9.68 7.54 -18.97
CA ASP A 77 8.51 6.71 -18.71
C ASP A 77 8.92 5.53 -17.82
N TRP A 78 8.60 5.62 -16.56
CA TRP A 78 8.97 4.62 -15.55
C TRP A 78 8.18 3.32 -15.64
N GLY A 79 7.06 3.37 -16.34
CA GLY A 79 6.18 2.26 -16.52
C GLY A 79 6.60 1.24 -17.56
N PHE A 80 7.71 1.43 -18.28
CA PHE A 80 8.12 0.60 -19.41
C PHE A 80 9.07 -0.55 -19.06
N LEU A 81 8.92 -1.12 -17.90
CA LEU A 81 9.71 -2.31 -17.54
C LEU A 81 9.17 -3.61 -18.15
N GLY A 82 8.32 -3.50 -19.17
CA GLY A 82 8.03 -4.63 -20.07
C GLY A 82 7.21 -5.75 -19.45
N GLY A 83 6.09 -5.59 -18.92
CA GLY A 83 5.27 -6.67 -18.38
C GLY A 83 3.88 -6.25 -17.96
N GLY A 84 3.52 -5.03 -18.30
CA GLY A 84 2.25 -4.45 -17.93
C GLY A 84 2.25 -3.87 -16.51
N LYS A 85 1.33 -2.94 -16.32
CA LYS A 85 1.12 -2.28 -15.06
C LYS A 85 0.75 -3.27 -13.97
N GLY A 86 1.36 -3.13 -12.80
CA GLY A 86 1.05 -3.96 -11.65
C GLY A 86 1.47 -5.42 -11.78
N ASN A 87 2.51 -5.73 -12.56
CA ASN A 87 3.05 -7.10 -12.63
C ASN A 87 4.13 -7.32 -11.57
N PRO A 88 3.87 -8.06 -10.47
CA PRO A 88 4.84 -8.22 -9.40
C PRO A 88 6.16 -8.87 -9.85
N ALA A 89 6.13 -9.78 -10.82
CA ALA A 89 7.35 -10.46 -11.27
C ALA A 89 8.35 -9.48 -11.89
N PHE A 90 7.90 -8.61 -12.79
CA PHE A 90 8.74 -7.57 -13.38
C PHE A 90 9.20 -6.52 -12.37
N LEU A 91 8.30 -6.12 -11.47
CA LEU A 91 8.65 -5.14 -10.45
C LEU A 91 9.70 -5.70 -9.49
N TRP A 92 9.60 -6.97 -9.10
CA TRP A 92 10.64 -7.62 -8.28
C TRP A 92 11.97 -7.76 -9.02
N GLU A 93 11.94 -8.05 -10.32
CA GLU A 93 13.16 -8.05 -11.13
C GLU A 93 13.84 -6.69 -11.10
N ARG A 94 13.07 -5.60 -11.29
CA ARG A 94 13.59 -4.22 -11.20
C ARG A 94 14.12 -3.89 -9.81
N ILE A 95 13.36 -4.22 -8.77
CA ILE A 95 13.79 -4.00 -7.38
C ILE A 95 15.10 -4.74 -7.11
N ASN A 96 15.23 -5.97 -7.59
CA ASN A 96 16.45 -6.74 -7.44
C ASN A 96 17.63 -6.07 -8.14
N GLN A 97 17.46 -5.57 -9.36
CA GLN A 97 18.51 -4.82 -10.07
C GLN A 97 18.96 -3.59 -9.28
N VAL A 98 18.02 -2.85 -8.68
CA VAL A 98 18.33 -1.68 -7.84
C VAL A 98 19.11 -2.09 -6.60
N LEU A 99 18.69 -3.16 -5.91
CA LEU A 99 19.33 -3.64 -4.69
C LEU A 99 20.67 -4.35 -4.93
N ASP A 100 20.97 -4.73 -6.18
CA ASP A 100 22.25 -5.30 -6.59
C ASP A 100 23.23 -4.23 -7.16
N SER A 101 22.78 -2.97 -7.23
CA SER A 101 23.58 -1.88 -7.79
C SER A 101 24.75 -1.48 -6.89
N ASP A 102 25.80 -0.90 -7.49
CA ASP A 102 26.91 -0.31 -6.76
C ASP A 102 26.46 0.84 -5.85
N ASP A 103 25.46 1.61 -6.28
CA ASP A 103 24.90 2.70 -5.47
C ASP A 103 24.25 2.15 -4.19
N PHE A 104 23.50 1.07 -4.26
CA PHE A 104 22.95 0.44 -3.06
C PHE A 104 24.06 -0.13 -2.15
N ARG A 105 25.11 -0.69 -2.71
CA ARG A 105 26.26 -1.16 -1.95
C ARG A 105 26.93 0.00 -1.19
N LEU A 106 27.21 1.12 -1.86
CA LEU A 106 27.76 2.33 -1.22
C LEU A 106 26.83 2.86 -0.13
N TYR A 107 25.53 2.85 -0.37
CA TYR A 107 24.53 3.23 0.63
C TYR A 107 24.62 2.35 1.88
N THR A 108 24.69 1.03 1.73
CA THR A 108 24.80 0.11 2.87
C THR A 108 26.13 0.25 3.61
N GLU A 109 27.24 0.48 2.92
CA GLU A 109 28.56 0.78 3.52
C GLU A 109 28.48 2.07 4.33
N THR A 110 27.82 3.10 3.78
CA THR A 110 27.60 4.38 4.47
C THR A 110 26.79 4.22 5.75
N LEU A 111 25.79 3.34 5.77
CA LEU A 111 25.02 3.03 7.00
C LEU A 111 25.87 2.36 8.07
N SER A 112 26.85 1.56 7.69
CA SER A 112 27.61 0.68 8.57
C SER A 112 28.83 1.35 9.24
N ASP A 113 29.12 2.63 8.97
CA ASP A 113 30.31 3.31 9.49
C ASP A 113 30.26 3.67 11.01
N GLY A 114 29.18 3.32 11.69
CA GLY A 114 29.02 3.51 13.14
C GLY A 114 28.67 4.92 13.59
N LYS A 115 28.58 5.90 12.69
CA LYS A 115 28.35 7.32 13.02
C LYS A 115 26.92 7.75 12.62
N GLU A 116 26.36 8.62 13.44
CA GLU A 116 25.10 9.26 13.12
C GLU A 116 25.28 10.23 11.93
N LYS A 117 24.42 10.13 10.95
CA LYS A 117 24.41 10.94 9.76
C LYS A 117 23.04 11.01 9.11
N VAL A 118 22.86 11.94 8.21
CA VAL A 118 21.66 12.08 7.40
C VAL A 118 22.04 11.86 5.93
N ILE A 119 21.29 11.01 5.27
CA ILE A 119 21.38 10.79 3.84
C ILE A 119 20.27 11.60 3.18
N ILE A 120 20.64 12.45 2.24
CA ILE A 120 19.74 13.33 1.50
C ILE A 120 19.72 12.86 0.05
N PHE A 121 18.53 12.57 -0.48
CA PHE A 121 18.31 12.29 -1.89
C PHE A 121 17.75 13.52 -2.57
N ASP A 122 18.36 13.92 -3.66
CA ASP A 122 17.87 14.96 -4.54
C ASP A 122 17.19 14.30 -5.75
N LEU A 123 15.87 14.25 -5.73
CA LEU A 123 15.10 13.62 -6.80
C LEU A 123 15.30 14.23 -8.18
N PRO A 124 15.40 15.57 -8.34
CA PRO A 124 15.64 16.18 -9.65
C PRO A 124 16.95 15.76 -10.28
N THR A 125 18.00 15.59 -9.50
CA THR A 125 19.33 15.21 -9.98
C THR A 125 19.61 13.71 -9.86
N GLN A 126 18.73 12.96 -9.19
CA GLN A 126 18.92 11.55 -8.85
C GLN A 126 20.26 11.28 -8.13
N THR A 127 20.72 12.25 -7.37
CA THR A 127 21.95 12.14 -6.59
C THR A 127 21.63 12.02 -5.10
N TRP A 128 22.53 11.40 -4.37
CA TRP A 128 22.45 11.36 -2.93
C TRP A 128 23.72 11.91 -2.30
N SER A 129 23.58 12.50 -1.13
CA SER A 129 24.66 13.07 -0.33
C SER A 129 24.51 12.64 1.13
N VAL A 130 25.60 12.78 1.89
CA VAL A 130 25.61 12.45 3.31
C VAL A 130 26.05 13.69 4.08
N THR A 131 25.27 14.08 5.09
CA THR A 131 25.70 15.12 6.03
C THR A 131 25.90 14.53 7.43
N ARG A 132 26.90 15.09 8.13
CA ARG A 132 27.16 14.87 9.56
C ARG A 132 27.00 16.17 10.36
N ASP A 133 26.49 17.21 9.73
CA ASP A 133 26.22 18.46 10.39
C ASP A 133 25.17 18.28 11.48
N LEU A 134 25.57 18.52 12.72
CA LEU A 134 24.71 18.32 13.88
C LEU A 134 23.48 19.21 13.87
N PHE A 135 23.59 20.41 13.29
CA PHE A 135 22.45 21.31 13.16
C PHE A 135 21.44 20.77 12.14
N GLU A 136 21.92 20.25 11.03
CA GLU A 136 21.09 19.66 10.00
C GLU A 136 20.41 18.36 10.51
N ILE A 137 21.17 17.52 11.19
CA ILE A 137 20.64 16.30 11.87
C ILE A 137 19.58 16.69 12.90
N ALA A 138 19.84 17.69 13.75
CA ALA A 138 18.88 18.16 14.73
C ALA A 138 17.61 18.73 14.08
N ARG A 139 17.75 19.46 13.00
CA ARG A 139 16.63 20.00 12.22
C ARG A 139 15.76 18.88 11.63
N MET A 140 16.38 17.82 11.12
CA MET A 140 15.66 16.64 10.61
C MET A 140 14.92 15.90 11.73
N LYS A 141 15.57 15.66 12.85
CA LYS A 141 14.95 15.03 14.03
C LYS A 141 13.76 15.83 14.56
N ALA A 142 13.80 17.15 14.46
CA ALA A 142 12.69 18.02 14.85
C ALA A 142 11.51 18.01 13.85
N GLY A 143 11.57 17.28 12.75
CA GLY A 143 10.53 17.23 11.73
C GLY A 143 10.37 18.53 10.94
N SER A 144 11.39 19.41 10.95
CA SER A 144 11.36 20.75 10.33
C SER A 144 11.43 20.73 8.78
N TYR A 145 11.43 19.55 8.19
CA TYR A 145 11.61 19.36 6.74
C TYR A 145 10.33 19.29 5.92
N ARG A 146 9.17 19.54 6.51
CA ARG A 146 7.87 19.48 5.82
C ARG A 146 7.76 20.34 4.55
N GLY A 147 8.67 21.30 4.35
CA GLY A 147 8.69 22.16 3.16
C GLY A 147 9.62 21.72 2.02
N LEU A 148 10.37 20.63 2.20
CA LEU A 148 11.32 20.16 1.18
C LEU A 148 10.68 18.99 0.37
N LEU A 149 9.65 19.30 -0.38
CA LEU A 149 8.94 18.34 -1.23
C LEU A 149 9.82 17.59 -2.26
N HIS A 150 11.05 18.10 -2.49
CA HIS A 150 11.94 17.58 -3.52
C HIS A 150 13.21 16.91 -2.97
N ARG A 151 13.36 16.81 -1.65
CA ARG A 151 14.55 16.22 -1.02
C ARG A 151 14.14 15.25 0.09
N PRO A 152 13.68 14.04 -0.28
CA PRO A 152 13.47 13.01 0.71
C PRO A 152 14.79 12.70 1.42
N TYR A 153 14.72 12.42 2.71
CA TYR A 153 15.87 12.16 3.54
C TYR A 153 15.75 10.83 4.27
N VAL A 154 16.89 10.28 4.62
CA VAL A 154 16.98 9.12 5.51
C VAL A 154 17.92 9.46 6.66
N LEU A 155 17.41 9.40 7.89
CA LEU A 155 18.23 9.53 9.09
C LEU A 155 18.82 8.17 9.44
N VAL A 156 20.13 8.10 9.55
CA VAL A 156 20.85 6.87 9.88
C VAL A 156 21.73 7.06 11.12
N SER A 157 21.83 6.04 11.93
CA SER A 157 22.51 6.06 13.21
C SER A 157 23.41 4.83 13.37
N GLY A 158 24.31 4.52 12.51
CA GLY A 158 25.33 3.48 12.67
C GLY A 158 24.88 2.10 13.19
N ARG A 159 23.61 1.78 13.11
CA ARG A 159 22.99 0.56 13.64
C ARG A 159 23.00 -0.62 12.67
N GLY A 160 23.59 -0.41 11.52
CA GLY A 160 23.53 -1.36 10.41
C GLY A 160 22.23 -1.25 9.59
N LEU A 161 22.19 -1.97 8.49
CA LEU A 161 21.06 -1.97 7.56
C LEU A 161 19.80 -2.56 8.22
N GLU A 162 18.68 -1.84 8.08
CA GLU A 162 17.35 -2.30 8.47
C GLU A 162 16.40 -2.31 7.25
N GLU A 163 15.29 -3.00 7.38
CA GLU A 163 14.25 -3.06 6.34
C GLU A 163 13.75 -1.67 5.94
N THR A 164 13.59 -0.78 6.93
CA THR A 164 13.22 0.62 6.73
C THR A 164 14.17 1.35 5.78
N ASP A 165 15.48 1.10 5.89
CA ASP A 165 16.48 1.73 5.03
C ASP A 165 16.38 1.24 3.59
N VAL A 166 16.04 -0.04 3.41
CA VAL A 166 15.80 -0.60 2.07
C VAL A 166 14.62 0.08 1.39
N TYR A 167 13.50 0.28 2.10
CA TYR A 167 12.34 0.99 1.55
C TYR A 167 12.66 2.45 1.23
N ASN A 168 13.39 3.12 2.11
CA ASN A 168 13.81 4.49 1.86
C ASN A 168 14.66 4.60 0.59
N TYR A 169 15.60 3.67 0.41
CA TYR A 169 16.43 3.64 -0.79
C TYR A 169 15.59 3.35 -2.04
N LEU A 170 14.73 2.34 -1.99
CA LEU A 170 13.85 1.97 -3.10
C LEU A 170 12.93 3.11 -3.52
N TYR A 171 12.38 3.85 -2.56
CA TYR A 171 11.51 4.98 -2.84
C TYR A 171 12.29 6.18 -3.42
N CYS A 172 13.42 6.53 -2.82
CA CYS A 172 14.15 7.75 -3.15
C CYS A 172 15.06 7.60 -4.37
N VAL A 173 15.70 6.46 -4.54
CA VAL A 173 16.69 6.23 -5.60
C VAL A 173 16.17 5.24 -6.64
N GLY A 174 15.75 4.08 -6.20
CA GLY A 174 15.33 3.01 -7.08
C GLY A 174 14.03 3.30 -7.82
N GLN A 175 13.14 4.05 -7.17
CA GLN A 175 11.82 4.44 -7.64
C GLN A 175 11.08 3.26 -8.31
N ALA A 176 11.27 2.09 -7.73
CA ALA A 176 10.71 0.84 -8.19
C ALA A 176 9.66 0.35 -7.21
N GLY A 177 8.48 0.02 -7.72
CA GLY A 177 7.36 -0.43 -6.91
C GLY A 177 6.07 -0.44 -7.71
N MET A 178 4.95 -0.43 -7.02
CA MET A 178 3.61 -0.53 -7.59
C MET A 178 2.75 0.63 -7.09
N ASP A 179 1.90 1.19 -7.93
CA ASP A 179 0.89 2.16 -7.51
C ASP A 179 -0.41 1.48 -7.05
N CYS A 180 -1.35 2.26 -6.49
CA CYS A 180 -2.63 1.74 -6.02
C CYS A 180 -3.45 1.10 -7.14
N SER A 181 -3.47 1.68 -8.32
CA SER A 181 -4.25 1.19 -9.44
C SER A 181 -3.59 -0.01 -10.14
N GLY A 182 -2.27 -0.08 -10.16
CA GLY A 182 -1.52 -1.25 -10.59
C GLY A 182 -1.76 -2.46 -9.68
N PHE A 183 -1.80 -2.23 -8.37
CA PHE A 183 -2.16 -3.27 -7.40
C PHE A 183 -3.59 -3.80 -7.62
N VAL A 184 -4.57 -2.88 -7.77
CA VAL A 184 -5.95 -3.28 -8.08
C VAL A 184 -6.00 -4.07 -9.39
N TRP A 185 -5.33 -3.61 -10.44
CA TRP A 185 -5.25 -4.31 -11.72
C TRP A 185 -4.68 -5.72 -11.58
N HIS A 186 -3.59 -5.85 -10.82
CA HIS A 186 -2.98 -7.15 -10.53
C HIS A 186 -3.99 -8.13 -9.91
N ILE A 187 -4.65 -7.72 -8.84
CA ILE A 187 -5.64 -8.57 -8.15
C ILE A 187 -6.81 -8.92 -9.08
N GLN A 188 -7.37 -7.92 -9.76
CA GLN A 188 -8.52 -8.14 -10.67
C GLN A 188 -8.15 -9.07 -11.83
N SER A 189 -6.94 -8.94 -12.38
CA SER A 189 -6.46 -9.81 -13.45
C SER A 189 -6.29 -11.26 -12.99
N ARG A 190 -5.82 -11.49 -11.75
CA ARG A 190 -5.71 -12.83 -11.18
C ARG A 190 -7.07 -13.48 -10.94
N ILE A 191 -8.04 -12.73 -10.43
CA ILE A 191 -9.42 -13.22 -10.28
C ILE A 191 -10.01 -13.57 -11.66
N ALA A 192 -9.88 -12.68 -12.63
CA ALA A 192 -10.38 -12.90 -13.98
C ALA A 192 -9.76 -14.15 -14.62
N ALA A 193 -8.45 -14.30 -14.53
CA ALA A 193 -7.70 -15.46 -15.06
C ALA A 193 -8.14 -16.78 -14.41
N ALA A 194 -8.37 -16.81 -13.10
CA ALA A 194 -8.86 -17.97 -12.39
C ALA A 194 -10.26 -18.42 -12.88
N GLY A 195 -11.08 -17.49 -13.37
CA GLY A 195 -12.37 -17.77 -14.03
C GLY A 195 -12.28 -17.91 -15.56
N GLY A 196 -11.07 -18.03 -16.12
CA GLY A 196 -10.85 -18.22 -17.56
C GLY A 196 -11.11 -16.97 -18.41
N VAL A 197 -10.97 -15.76 -17.83
CA VAL A 197 -11.17 -14.48 -18.50
C VAL A 197 -9.84 -13.74 -18.60
N ASP A 198 -9.44 -13.37 -19.81
CA ASP A 198 -8.37 -12.42 -20.05
C ASP A 198 -8.92 -10.99 -19.85
N LEU A 199 -8.57 -10.38 -18.72
CA LEU A 199 -9.07 -9.07 -18.35
C LEU A 199 -8.58 -7.98 -19.30
N GLY A 200 -7.30 -8.03 -19.67
CA GLY A 200 -6.70 -7.05 -20.58
C GLY A 200 -7.42 -7.05 -21.93
N ARG A 201 -7.56 -8.20 -22.54
CA ARG A 201 -8.27 -8.37 -23.81
C ARG A 201 -9.74 -7.94 -23.71
N THR A 202 -10.40 -8.30 -22.62
CA THR A 202 -11.82 -7.97 -22.40
C THR A 202 -12.06 -6.48 -22.25
N LEU A 203 -11.15 -5.77 -21.60
CA LEU A 203 -11.29 -4.34 -21.28
C LEU A 203 -10.53 -3.41 -22.25
N ALA A 204 -9.71 -3.93 -23.18
CA ALA A 204 -8.84 -3.15 -24.06
C ALA A 204 -9.59 -1.95 -24.71
N ARG A 205 -10.75 -2.22 -25.31
CA ARG A 205 -11.56 -1.17 -25.96
C ARG A 205 -12.09 -0.13 -24.95
N THR A 206 -12.52 -0.58 -23.77
CA THR A 206 -13.07 0.31 -22.73
C THR A 206 -12.00 1.19 -22.13
N LEU A 207 -10.78 0.67 -22.03
CA LEU A 207 -9.58 1.37 -21.56
C LEU A 207 -9.01 2.32 -22.62
N GLY A 208 -9.41 2.18 -23.87
CA GLY A 208 -8.88 2.99 -24.97
C GLY A 208 -7.50 2.56 -25.46
N ALA A 209 -7.08 1.33 -25.12
CA ALA A 209 -5.81 0.77 -25.58
C ALA A 209 -5.85 0.56 -27.11
N LYS A 210 -4.78 0.97 -27.79
CA LYS A 210 -4.60 0.74 -29.21
C LYS A 210 -4.15 -0.70 -29.47
N HIS A 211 -4.26 -1.12 -30.72
CA HIS A 211 -3.80 -2.45 -31.11
C HIS A 211 -2.30 -2.64 -30.81
N GLY A 212 -1.97 -3.69 -30.06
CA GLY A 212 -0.59 -4.00 -29.67
C GLY A 212 -0.11 -3.33 -28.37
N GLU A 213 -0.90 -2.42 -27.78
CA GLU A 213 -0.59 -1.84 -26.48
C GLU A 213 -1.12 -2.73 -25.34
N ASP A 214 -0.42 -2.72 -24.21
CA ASP A 214 -0.90 -3.38 -23.00
C ASP A 214 -2.01 -2.53 -22.36
N PRO A 215 -3.25 -3.06 -22.26
CA PRO A 215 -4.36 -2.30 -21.70
C PRO A 215 -4.18 -1.90 -20.24
N SER A 216 -3.33 -2.59 -19.49
CA SER A 216 -3.07 -2.31 -18.08
C SER A 216 -2.60 -0.87 -17.85
N TRP A 217 -1.85 -0.28 -18.78
CA TRP A 217 -1.36 1.10 -18.70
C TRP A 217 -2.45 2.16 -18.62
N TYR A 218 -3.65 1.81 -19.05
CA TYR A 218 -4.82 2.69 -19.05
C TYR A 218 -5.74 2.46 -17.85
N ALA A 219 -5.43 1.48 -17.00
CA ALA A 219 -6.25 1.10 -15.85
C ALA A 219 -5.95 1.94 -14.60
N GLY A 220 -5.90 3.26 -14.76
CA GLY A 220 -5.76 4.18 -13.63
C GLY A 220 -7.01 4.23 -12.74
N THR A 221 -6.89 4.82 -11.55
CA THR A 221 -7.98 4.91 -10.57
C THR A 221 -9.25 5.55 -11.16
N ASN A 222 -9.08 6.54 -12.05
CA ASN A 222 -10.22 7.19 -12.72
C ASN A 222 -10.95 6.27 -13.71
N PHE A 223 -10.29 5.25 -14.25
CA PHE A 223 -10.96 4.25 -15.06
C PHE A 223 -12.04 3.51 -14.25
N TYR A 224 -11.73 3.13 -13.02
CA TYR A 224 -12.70 2.45 -12.15
C TYR A 224 -13.90 3.31 -11.77
N ASN A 225 -13.80 4.63 -11.89
CA ASN A 225 -14.91 5.57 -11.68
C ASN A 225 -15.65 5.97 -12.99
N ALA A 226 -15.21 5.45 -14.12
CA ALA A 226 -15.79 5.85 -15.40
C ALA A 226 -17.23 5.34 -15.59
N LYS A 227 -18.04 6.12 -16.28
CA LYS A 227 -19.38 5.68 -16.74
C LYS A 227 -19.21 4.69 -17.89
N SER A 228 -19.16 3.41 -17.57
CA SER A 228 -18.96 2.33 -18.54
C SER A 228 -19.84 1.13 -18.18
N SER A 229 -20.28 0.37 -19.17
CA SER A 229 -20.99 -0.89 -18.95
C SER A 229 -20.14 -1.96 -18.27
N GLN A 230 -18.81 -1.79 -18.26
CA GLN A 230 -17.87 -2.68 -17.57
C GLN A 230 -17.72 -2.36 -16.08
N ILE A 231 -18.12 -1.18 -15.64
CA ILE A 231 -18.05 -0.74 -14.24
C ILE A 231 -19.46 -0.78 -13.65
N ILE A 232 -19.65 -1.61 -12.65
CA ILE A 232 -20.91 -1.78 -11.94
C ILE A 232 -20.79 -1.01 -10.62
N PRO A 233 -21.55 0.07 -10.41
CA PRO A 233 -21.64 0.71 -9.10
C PRO A 233 -22.21 -0.29 -8.09
N VAL A 234 -21.62 -0.35 -6.92
CA VAL A 234 -22.10 -1.16 -5.80
C VAL A 234 -22.57 -0.18 -4.72
N LYS A 235 -23.75 -0.45 -4.16
CA LYS A 235 -24.18 0.26 -2.96
C LYS A 235 -23.23 -0.08 -1.83
N ASP A 236 -22.78 0.93 -1.10
CA ASP A 236 -21.73 0.81 -0.11
C ASP A 236 -22.21 0.33 1.29
N GLU A 237 -23.47 -0.13 1.38
CA GLU A 237 -23.90 -0.88 2.56
C GLU A 237 -23.16 -2.23 2.62
N ILE A 238 -22.72 -2.61 3.81
CA ILE A 238 -21.86 -3.77 4.05
C ILE A 238 -22.46 -5.07 3.47
N CYS A 239 -23.77 -5.23 3.57
CA CYS A 239 -24.46 -6.42 3.03
C CYS A 239 -24.34 -6.61 1.50
N ASN A 240 -23.96 -5.55 0.77
CA ASN A 240 -23.78 -5.61 -0.69
C ASN A 240 -22.34 -5.94 -1.11
N LEU A 241 -21.38 -5.85 -0.18
CA LEU A 241 -19.97 -5.98 -0.45
C LEU A 241 -19.56 -7.45 -0.65
N ARG A 242 -18.57 -7.67 -1.52
CA ARG A 242 -18.06 -9.00 -1.84
C ARG A 242 -16.55 -8.98 -2.07
N PRO A 243 -15.86 -10.11 -1.91
CA PRO A 243 -14.49 -10.25 -2.35
C PRO A 243 -14.31 -9.87 -3.82
N GLY A 244 -13.31 -9.05 -4.11
CA GLY A 244 -13.03 -8.50 -5.43
C GLY A 244 -13.69 -7.15 -5.72
N ASP A 245 -14.54 -6.61 -4.85
CA ASP A 245 -15.04 -5.24 -4.98
C ASP A 245 -13.91 -4.24 -4.77
N ILE A 246 -13.99 -3.12 -5.49
CA ILE A 246 -12.97 -2.07 -5.48
C ILE A 246 -13.49 -0.88 -4.68
N LEU A 247 -12.74 -0.50 -3.66
CA LEU A 247 -12.94 0.74 -2.91
C LEU A 247 -12.24 1.87 -3.64
N LEU A 248 -12.92 2.99 -3.82
CA LEU A 248 -12.38 4.21 -4.44
C LEU A 248 -12.46 5.37 -3.46
N PHE A 249 -11.37 6.12 -3.37
CA PHE A 249 -11.24 7.27 -2.48
C PHE A 249 -11.07 8.54 -3.30
N ARG A 250 -11.79 9.59 -2.93
CA ARG A 250 -11.84 10.84 -3.67
C ARG A 250 -10.78 11.83 -3.20
N ALA A 251 -10.22 12.61 -4.13
CA ALA A 251 -9.38 13.77 -3.83
C ALA A 251 -10.19 15.06 -3.86
N GLU A 252 -9.59 16.13 -3.38
CA GLU A 252 -10.16 17.48 -3.33
C GLU A 252 -10.61 18.00 -4.71
N ASP A 253 -9.88 17.65 -5.76
CA ASP A 253 -10.21 18.04 -7.14
C ASP A 253 -11.34 17.21 -7.78
N GLY A 254 -12.01 16.37 -7.00
CA GLY A 254 -13.12 15.53 -7.43
C GLY A 254 -12.75 14.24 -8.15
N ARG A 255 -11.47 14.04 -8.48
CA ARG A 255 -10.99 12.79 -9.08
C ARG A 255 -10.88 11.67 -8.03
N MET A 256 -10.88 10.43 -8.46
CA MET A 256 -10.51 9.32 -7.60
C MET A 256 -8.98 9.25 -7.49
N ALA A 257 -8.47 9.45 -6.27
CA ALA A 257 -7.04 9.52 -6.01
C ALA A 257 -6.44 8.18 -5.58
N HIS A 258 -7.27 7.29 -5.01
CA HIS A 258 -6.78 6.04 -4.48
C HIS A 258 -7.78 4.91 -4.72
N SER A 259 -7.26 3.68 -4.78
CA SER A 259 -8.07 2.47 -4.94
C SER A 259 -7.52 1.32 -4.11
N ALA A 260 -8.44 0.49 -3.60
CA ALA A 260 -8.16 -0.71 -2.83
C ALA A 260 -9.10 -1.85 -3.23
N VAL A 261 -8.83 -3.08 -2.82
CA VAL A 261 -9.66 -4.26 -3.15
C VAL A 261 -10.13 -4.93 -1.87
N ILE A 262 -11.43 -5.22 -1.77
CA ILE A 262 -11.98 -6.04 -0.70
C ILE A 262 -11.52 -7.49 -0.92
N GLN A 263 -10.82 -8.03 0.08
CA GLN A 263 -10.37 -9.41 0.05
C GLN A 263 -11.40 -10.35 0.67
N SER A 264 -11.99 -9.99 1.82
CA SER A 264 -13.01 -10.79 2.49
C SER A 264 -14.01 -9.92 3.24
N VAL A 265 -15.22 -10.44 3.39
CA VAL A 265 -16.26 -9.86 4.24
C VAL A 265 -16.74 -10.98 5.17
N ASP A 266 -16.35 -10.91 6.43
CA ASP A 266 -16.77 -11.84 7.45
C ASP A 266 -17.93 -11.26 8.26
N PHE A 267 -19.14 -11.66 7.90
CA PHE A 267 -20.35 -11.21 8.55
C PHE A 267 -20.51 -11.77 9.97
N PHE A 268 -19.81 -12.86 10.30
CA PHE A 268 -19.87 -13.44 11.62
C PHE A 268 -19.03 -12.67 12.63
N SER A 269 -17.80 -12.33 12.26
CA SER A 269 -16.89 -11.57 13.12
C SER A 269 -17.03 -10.05 12.97
N GLY A 270 -17.81 -9.55 12.00
CA GLY A 270 -17.97 -8.13 11.74
C GLY A 270 -16.69 -7.49 11.20
N ILE A 271 -15.96 -8.20 10.33
CA ILE A 271 -14.68 -7.73 9.79
C ILE A 271 -14.68 -7.76 8.25
N ILE A 272 -14.37 -6.64 7.64
CA ILE A 272 -13.96 -6.57 6.23
C ILE A 272 -12.45 -6.44 6.21
N ARG A 273 -11.76 -7.32 5.47
CA ARG A 273 -10.35 -7.15 5.13
C ARG A 273 -10.26 -6.62 3.72
N TYR A 274 -9.47 -5.56 3.53
CA TYR A 274 -9.16 -5.02 2.22
C TYR A 274 -7.66 -4.83 2.06
N LEU A 275 -7.21 -4.84 0.81
CA LEU A 275 -5.81 -4.78 0.41
C LEU A 275 -5.57 -3.56 -0.46
N GLN A 276 -4.44 -2.91 -0.26
CA GLN A 276 -4.08 -1.70 -0.99
C GLN A 276 -2.58 -1.57 -1.17
N CYS A 277 -2.16 -0.75 -2.12
CA CYS A 277 -0.82 -0.22 -2.22
C CYS A 277 -0.92 1.30 -2.09
N THR A 278 -0.31 1.89 -1.06
CA THR A 278 -0.55 3.30 -0.70
C THR A 278 0.76 4.06 -0.47
N ASP A 279 0.74 5.36 -0.81
CA ASP A 279 1.74 6.36 -0.47
C ASP A 279 1.34 7.22 0.73
N GLU A 280 0.12 7.07 1.22
CA GLU A 280 -0.42 7.74 2.40
C GLU A 280 0.12 7.13 3.71
N ALA A 281 1.44 7.00 3.77
CA ALA A 281 2.18 6.43 4.87
C ALA A 281 3.54 7.14 4.97
N PRO A 282 4.23 7.06 6.11
CA PRO A 282 5.63 7.46 6.18
C PRO A 282 6.44 6.72 5.13
N LEU A 283 7.49 7.36 4.65
CA LEU A 283 8.29 6.91 3.51
C LEU A 283 8.64 5.41 3.54
N ALA A 284 9.11 4.91 4.68
CA ALA A 284 9.51 3.52 4.85
C ALA A 284 8.35 2.51 4.87
N GLU A 285 7.12 2.99 4.95
CA GLU A 285 5.92 2.14 5.06
C GLU A 285 5.04 2.21 3.82
N ARG A 286 5.43 3.01 2.83
CA ARG A 286 4.70 3.10 1.56
C ARG A 286 4.79 1.79 0.79
N GLY A 287 3.67 1.31 0.33
CA GLY A 287 3.61 0.04 -0.42
C GLY A 287 2.33 -0.74 -0.18
N VAL A 288 2.44 -2.05 -0.39
CA VAL A 288 1.32 -2.98 -0.26
C VAL A 288 1.01 -3.25 1.21
N HIS A 289 -0.26 -3.09 1.58
CA HIS A 289 -0.76 -3.28 2.94
C HIS A 289 -2.06 -4.07 2.96
N GLU A 290 -2.33 -4.70 4.11
CA GLU A 290 -3.67 -5.13 4.49
C GLU A 290 -4.27 -4.13 5.49
N SER A 291 -5.58 -3.97 5.42
CA SER A 291 -6.36 -3.07 6.26
C SER A 291 -7.72 -3.68 6.56
N PHE A 292 -8.37 -3.18 7.61
CA PHE A 292 -9.58 -3.76 8.13
C PHE A 292 -10.64 -2.70 8.41
N ILE A 293 -11.91 -3.06 8.19
CA ILE A 293 -13.07 -2.30 8.65
C ILE A 293 -13.83 -3.19 9.62
N ARG A 294 -14.06 -2.69 10.83
CA ARG A 294 -14.90 -3.37 11.85
C ARG A 294 -16.29 -2.79 11.85
N PHE A 295 -17.29 -3.67 11.87
CA PHE A 295 -18.69 -3.31 11.89
C PHE A 295 -19.46 -4.20 12.88
N ASP A 296 -20.66 -3.79 13.26
CA ASP A 296 -21.57 -4.61 14.06
C ASP A 296 -22.20 -5.70 13.16
N PRO A 297 -21.96 -6.99 13.41
CA PRO A 297 -22.57 -8.09 12.64
C PRO A 297 -24.09 -8.05 12.59
N GLN A 298 -24.75 -7.42 13.57
CA GLN A 298 -26.20 -7.28 13.63
C GLN A 298 -26.71 -6.12 12.77
N ASN A 299 -25.81 -5.23 12.29
CA ASN A 299 -26.16 -4.06 11.49
C ASN A 299 -25.38 -4.03 10.16
N THR A 300 -25.68 -4.94 9.27
CA THR A 300 -25.02 -5.04 7.95
C THR A 300 -25.59 -4.09 6.89
N ALA A 301 -26.67 -3.38 7.18
CA ALA A 301 -27.24 -2.36 6.31
C ALA A 301 -26.53 -1.00 6.43
N VAL A 302 -25.53 -0.89 7.30
CA VAL A 302 -24.75 0.33 7.48
C VAL A 302 -23.85 0.59 6.24
N SER A 303 -23.78 1.87 5.83
CA SER A 303 -22.90 2.33 4.73
C SER A 303 -21.44 2.39 5.19
N LEU A 304 -20.50 2.17 4.30
CA LEU A 304 -19.08 2.42 4.55
C LEU A 304 -18.78 3.88 4.93
N SER A 305 -19.67 4.80 4.61
CA SER A 305 -19.59 6.20 5.01
C SER A 305 -20.02 6.46 6.46
N ASP A 306 -20.53 5.46 7.17
CA ASP A 306 -20.96 5.63 8.55
C ASP A 306 -19.75 5.89 9.48
N PRO A 307 -19.80 6.96 10.30
CA PRO A 307 -18.70 7.31 11.19
C PRO A 307 -18.48 6.32 12.34
N SER A 308 -19.44 5.44 12.63
CA SER A 308 -19.30 4.40 13.65
C SER A 308 -18.37 3.26 13.23
N LEU A 309 -18.08 3.13 11.92
CA LEU A 309 -17.18 2.09 11.42
C LEU A 309 -15.74 2.41 11.78
N VAL A 310 -15.05 1.42 12.34
CA VAL A 310 -13.65 1.53 12.72
C VAL A 310 -12.77 0.98 11.60
N TRP A 311 -12.02 1.87 10.98
CA TRP A 311 -11.05 1.54 9.95
C TRP A 311 -9.67 1.46 10.58
N THR A 312 -8.98 0.32 10.43
CA THR A 312 -7.67 0.06 11.03
C THR A 312 -6.70 -0.34 9.92
N GLN A 313 -5.57 0.32 9.90
CA GLN A 313 -4.47 -0.03 9.01
C GLN A 313 -3.35 -0.69 9.81
N ASN A 314 -2.47 -1.41 9.13
CA ASN A 314 -1.25 -1.90 9.74
C ASN A 314 -0.41 -0.74 10.25
N ARG A 315 0.20 -0.94 11.42
CA ARG A 315 1.14 0.03 11.95
C ARG A 315 2.37 0.10 11.06
N TYR A 316 2.87 1.29 10.91
CA TYR A 316 4.15 1.54 10.29
C TYR A 316 5.18 1.98 11.33
N ARG A 317 6.45 1.86 10.97
CA ARG A 317 7.56 2.31 11.82
C ARG A 317 7.93 3.74 11.42
N PRO A 318 7.88 4.70 12.33
CA PRO A 318 8.37 6.03 12.04
C PRO A 318 9.88 6.01 11.83
N PHE A 319 10.39 7.01 11.14
CA PHE A 319 11.83 7.23 11.07
C PHE A 319 12.42 7.46 12.46
N PRO A 320 13.69 7.04 12.69
CA PRO A 320 14.38 7.37 13.92
C PRO A 320 14.33 8.87 14.21
N GLY A 321 13.88 9.23 15.40
CA GLY A 321 13.72 10.63 15.84
C GLY A 321 12.41 11.31 15.43
N GLU A 322 11.58 10.70 14.59
CA GLU A 322 10.23 11.19 14.30
C GLU A 322 9.24 10.69 15.35
N LYS A 323 8.27 11.54 15.67
CA LYS A 323 7.13 11.10 16.48
C LYS A 323 6.26 10.17 15.61
N PRO A 324 5.76 9.05 16.19
CA PRO A 324 4.77 8.24 15.51
C PRO A 324 3.62 9.13 15.04
N SER A 325 3.43 9.22 13.75
CA SER A 325 2.22 9.86 13.21
C SER A 325 1.14 8.81 13.05
N PRO A 326 -0.14 9.14 13.29
CA PRO A 326 -1.21 8.21 12.96
C PRO A 326 -1.11 7.89 11.46
N PHE A 327 -1.31 6.64 11.13
CA PHE A 327 -1.52 6.23 9.75
C PHE A 327 -2.71 6.99 9.17
N SER A 328 -2.74 7.21 7.87
CA SER A 328 -3.89 7.84 7.23
C SER A 328 -5.18 7.11 7.62
N ASP A 329 -6.15 7.84 8.14
CA ASP A 329 -7.47 7.29 8.44
C ASP A 329 -8.26 7.11 7.14
N ASP A 330 -8.23 5.90 6.59
CA ASP A 330 -8.93 5.57 5.36
C ASP A 330 -10.45 5.78 5.49
N GLY A 331 -11.02 5.59 6.66
CA GLY A 331 -12.43 5.89 6.91
C GLY A 331 -12.72 7.39 6.74
N LYS A 332 -11.84 8.23 7.23
CA LYS A 332 -11.93 9.68 7.01
C LYS A 332 -11.77 10.04 5.54
N ARG A 333 -10.81 9.40 4.86
CA ARG A 333 -10.61 9.58 3.40
C ARG A 333 -11.82 9.11 2.61
N TYR A 334 -12.41 7.99 2.96
CA TYR A 334 -13.61 7.48 2.27
C TYR A 334 -14.80 8.42 2.42
N ARG A 335 -14.96 9.03 3.59
CA ARG A 335 -16.00 10.03 3.88
C ARG A 335 -15.67 11.44 3.39
N ALA A 336 -14.44 11.69 2.94
CA ALA A 336 -14.05 13.01 2.47
C ALA A 336 -14.85 13.44 1.23
N TYR A 337 -15.09 14.74 1.12
CA TYR A 337 -15.77 15.37 -0.03
C TYR A 337 -17.19 14.82 -0.29
N PRO A 338 -18.08 14.78 0.74
CA PRO A 338 -19.42 14.22 0.59
C PRO A 338 -20.28 14.98 -0.43
N GLU A 339 -20.07 16.30 -0.59
CA GLU A 339 -20.69 17.14 -1.61
C GLU A 339 -20.36 16.71 -3.04
N GLN A 340 -19.25 16.00 -3.24
CA GLN A 340 -18.84 15.43 -4.53
C GLN A 340 -19.17 13.92 -4.61
N GLY A 341 -19.87 13.40 -3.61
CA GLY A 341 -20.30 12.00 -3.54
C GLY A 341 -19.33 11.06 -2.81
N GLY A 342 -18.31 11.58 -2.12
CA GLY A 342 -17.41 10.82 -1.25
C GLY A 342 -16.69 9.64 -1.93
N GLY A 343 -16.32 8.65 -1.14
CA GLY A 343 -15.82 7.37 -1.63
C GLY A 343 -16.89 6.55 -2.35
N ARG A 344 -16.48 5.54 -3.09
CA ARG A 344 -17.38 4.65 -3.84
C ARG A 344 -16.91 3.22 -3.81
N VAL A 345 -17.87 2.31 -4.00
CA VAL A 345 -17.57 0.90 -4.28
C VAL A 345 -17.99 0.59 -5.70
N VAL A 346 -17.12 -0.10 -6.41
CA VAL A 346 -17.41 -0.55 -7.77
C VAL A 346 -16.98 -2.00 -7.98
N ARG A 347 -17.51 -2.62 -9.02
CA ARG A 347 -17.22 -4.00 -9.39
C ARG A 347 -16.99 -4.08 -10.89
N LEU A 348 -15.97 -4.79 -11.34
CA LEU A 348 -15.77 -5.06 -12.76
C LEU A 348 -16.71 -6.18 -13.23
N ARG A 349 -17.47 -5.90 -14.30
CA ARG A 349 -18.40 -6.90 -14.88
C ARG A 349 -17.67 -8.17 -15.32
N ALA A 350 -16.53 -8.02 -15.99
CA ALA A 350 -15.72 -9.15 -16.46
C ALA A 350 -15.25 -10.02 -15.29
N VAL A 351 -14.86 -9.41 -14.17
CA VAL A 351 -14.43 -10.11 -12.96
C VAL A 351 -15.62 -10.81 -12.29
N SER A 352 -16.77 -10.15 -12.20
CA SER A 352 -18.01 -10.79 -11.68
C SER A 352 -18.41 -12.02 -12.49
N GLN A 353 -18.28 -11.98 -13.81
CA GLN A 353 -18.52 -13.11 -14.69
C GLN A 353 -17.51 -14.25 -14.47
N ALA A 354 -16.24 -13.90 -14.27
CA ALA A 354 -15.19 -14.86 -13.95
C ALA A 354 -15.48 -15.58 -12.61
N ILE A 355 -15.81 -14.82 -11.57
CA ILE A 355 -16.19 -15.36 -10.26
C ILE A 355 -17.37 -16.37 -10.38
N GLY A 356 -18.38 -16.06 -11.20
CA GLY A 356 -19.50 -16.94 -11.45
C GLY A 356 -19.12 -18.30 -12.08
N LYS A 357 -17.95 -18.39 -12.71
CA LYS A 357 -17.40 -19.61 -13.32
C LYS A 357 -16.46 -20.40 -12.40
N MET A 358 -16.03 -19.81 -11.29
CA MET A 358 -15.11 -20.43 -10.31
C MET A 358 -15.82 -21.40 -9.33
N LYS A 359 -17.03 -21.83 -9.64
CA LYS A 359 -17.84 -22.74 -8.81
C LYS A 359 -17.31 -24.17 -8.79
#